data_8c71e45450b677f6c27af6adf00d330b
#
_entry.id   8c71e45450b677f6c27af6adf00d330b
#
_cell.length_a   1.000
_cell.length_b   1.000
_cell.length_c   1.000
_cell.angle_alpha   90.00
_cell.angle_beta   90.00
_cell.angle_gamma   90.00
#
_symmetry.space_group_name_H-M   'P 1'
#
loop_
_entity.id
_entity.type
_entity.pdbx_description
1 polymer ?
#
loop_
_entity_poly.entity_id
_entity_poly.type
_entity_poly.pdbx_seq_one_letter_code
_entity_poly.pdbx_strand_id
1 'polypeptide(L)'
;FRSIIDEAMTGHQVDFYRNTEDADIKSTYLHDQQAIQPLLMKYVAKLNDKCCDSTYFTQLDDNHYGLMRRVRESKIQLFREENIPLFVKEQELCTKYDEIMGSLTVEWEGEEKPFPFIESLLDHLDRAVRKKAYHTMMSAHRQIKPDMDAIMDELIQLRHQIALNAGFENYRDYMFIEKNREYSIQDCYDFHEN
;
A
#
# COMPACT_ATOMS: atom_id res chain seq x y z
N PHE A 1 17.73 16.42 5.07
CA PHE A 1 18.11 15.12 5.66
C PHE A 1 17.07 14.06 5.35
N ARG A 2 15.77 14.30 5.64
CA ARG A 2 14.69 13.34 5.35
C ARG A 2 14.62 12.96 3.87
N SER A 3 14.70 13.92 2.96
CA SER A 3 14.64 13.66 1.51
C SER A 3 15.74 12.71 1.01
N ILE A 4 16.93 12.74 1.64
CA ILE A 4 18.02 11.82 1.31
C ILE A 4 17.67 10.39 1.71
N ILE A 5 17.05 10.21 2.87
CA ILE A 5 16.60 8.88 3.33
C ILE A 5 15.45 8.38 2.46
N ASP A 6 14.46 9.23 2.18
CA ASP A 6 13.31 8.89 1.35
C ASP A 6 13.78 8.52 -0.09
N GLU A 7 14.78 9.22 -0.64
CA GLU A 7 15.37 8.92 -1.95
C GLU A 7 16.06 7.55 -1.95
N ALA A 8 16.89 7.26 -0.93
CA ALA A 8 17.59 5.98 -0.83
C ALA A 8 16.60 4.81 -0.68
N MET A 9 15.61 4.93 0.23
CA MET A 9 14.58 3.90 0.44
C MET A 9 13.72 3.69 -0.82
N THR A 10 13.39 4.76 -1.54
CA THR A 10 12.67 4.66 -2.82
C THR A 10 13.52 3.94 -3.87
N GLY A 11 14.83 4.20 -3.92
CA GLY A 11 15.76 3.48 -4.79
C GLY A 11 15.75 1.97 -4.49
N HIS A 12 15.90 1.58 -3.23
CA HIS A 12 15.87 0.16 -2.81
C HIS A 12 14.51 -0.50 -3.13
N GLN A 13 13.42 0.23 -2.97
CA GLN A 13 12.09 -0.27 -3.34
C GLN A 13 11.95 -0.50 -4.85
N VAL A 14 12.44 0.42 -5.68
CA VAL A 14 12.43 0.26 -7.14
C VAL A 14 13.28 -0.93 -7.57
N ASP A 15 14.46 -1.11 -6.96
CA ASP A 15 15.34 -2.24 -7.26
C ASP A 15 14.67 -3.57 -6.87
N PHE A 16 13.99 -3.63 -5.73
CA PHE A 16 13.21 -4.81 -5.31
C PHE A 16 12.09 -5.13 -6.30
N TYR A 17 11.29 -4.16 -6.73
CA TYR A 17 10.20 -4.40 -7.69
C TYR A 17 10.69 -4.81 -9.09
N ARG A 18 11.93 -4.45 -9.43
CA ARG A 18 12.55 -4.88 -10.70
C ARG A 18 13.12 -6.30 -10.64
N ASN A 19 13.47 -6.78 -9.44
CA ASN A 19 14.07 -8.10 -9.24
C ASN A 19 13.72 -8.66 -7.85
N THR A 20 12.50 -9.18 -7.72
CA THR A 20 11.97 -9.72 -6.46
C THR A 20 12.67 -11.01 -6.00
N GLU A 21 13.41 -11.69 -6.89
CA GLU A 21 14.10 -12.97 -6.59
C GLU A 21 15.52 -12.76 -6.05
N ASP A 22 16.09 -11.56 -6.18
CA ASP A 22 17.44 -11.25 -5.68
C ASP A 22 17.42 -11.12 -4.15
N ALA A 23 18.14 -12.02 -3.47
CA ALA A 23 18.15 -12.08 -2.00
C ALA A 23 18.80 -10.86 -1.33
N ASP A 24 19.83 -10.26 -1.94
CA ASP A 24 20.54 -9.11 -1.39
C ASP A 24 19.69 -7.84 -1.54
N ILE A 25 19.07 -7.64 -2.69
CA ILE A 25 18.12 -6.55 -2.95
C ILE A 25 16.94 -6.65 -2.00
N LYS A 26 16.34 -7.84 -1.89
CA LYS A 26 15.25 -8.11 -0.95
C LYS A 26 15.64 -7.83 0.50
N SER A 27 16.82 -8.28 0.93
CA SER A 27 17.31 -8.04 2.29
C SER A 27 17.45 -6.54 2.59
N THR A 28 17.96 -5.76 1.64
CA THR A 28 18.10 -4.30 1.77
C THR A 28 16.73 -3.64 1.91
N TYR A 29 15.80 -3.98 1.04
CA TYR A 29 14.43 -3.46 1.09
C TYR A 29 13.72 -3.82 2.40
N LEU A 30 13.80 -5.08 2.85
CA LEU A 30 13.20 -5.51 4.12
C LEU A 30 13.84 -4.81 5.33
N HIS A 31 15.15 -4.56 5.31
CA HIS A 31 15.81 -3.77 6.35
C HIS A 31 15.22 -2.37 6.46
N ASP A 32 15.00 -1.71 5.33
CA ASP A 32 14.36 -0.39 5.31
C ASP A 32 12.97 -0.43 5.94
N GLN A 33 12.16 -1.43 5.60
CA GLN A 33 10.79 -1.55 6.11
C GLN A 33 10.73 -1.93 7.60
N GLN A 34 11.63 -2.78 8.06
CA GLN A 34 11.58 -3.32 9.42
C GLN A 34 12.37 -2.47 10.45
N ALA A 35 13.43 -1.79 10.02
CA ALA A 35 14.31 -1.03 10.91
C ALA A 35 14.23 0.49 10.70
N ILE A 36 14.31 0.96 9.47
CA ILE A 36 14.39 2.40 9.18
C ILE A 36 13.00 3.05 9.24
N GLN A 37 12.01 2.49 8.56
CA GLN A 37 10.66 3.04 8.50
C GLN A 37 10.01 3.22 9.87
N PRO A 38 10.07 2.27 10.84
CA PRO A 38 9.56 2.47 12.19
C PRO A 38 10.18 3.65 12.93
N LEU A 39 11.49 3.88 12.76
CA LEU A 39 12.17 5.03 13.34
C LEU A 39 11.67 6.34 12.72
N LEU A 40 11.55 6.39 11.38
CA LEU A 40 11.03 7.56 10.68
C LEU A 40 9.61 7.89 11.12
N MET A 41 8.73 6.90 11.29
CA MET A 41 7.36 7.10 11.76
C MET A 41 7.33 7.80 13.12
N LYS A 42 8.13 7.36 14.07
CA LYS A 42 8.25 7.96 15.41
C LYS A 42 8.77 9.40 15.36
N TYR A 43 9.80 9.66 14.56
CA TYR A 43 10.36 11.00 14.41
C TYR A 43 9.40 11.96 13.70
N VAL A 44 8.70 11.48 12.67
CA VAL A 44 7.70 12.29 11.95
C VAL A 44 6.52 12.63 12.87
N ALA A 45 6.06 11.69 13.68
CA ALA A 45 5.02 11.96 14.67
C ALA A 45 5.45 13.09 15.63
N LYS A 46 6.64 12.99 16.24
CA LYS A 46 7.19 14.04 17.11
C LYS A 46 7.35 15.39 16.41
N LEU A 47 7.71 15.40 15.12
CA LEU A 47 7.80 16.64 14.34
C LEU A 47 6.42 17.26 14.09
N ASN A 48 5.40 16.43 13.81
CA ASN A 48 4.04 16.91 13.64
C ASN A 48 3.49 17.51 14.95
N ASP A 49 3.67 16.79 16.08
CA ASP A 49 3.29 17.31 17.41
C ASP A 49 3.95 18.65 17.67
N LYS A 50 5.26 18.74 17.55
CA LYS A 50 6.01 19.98 17.78
C LYS A 50 5.57 21.12 16.84
N CYS A 51 5.21 20.81 15.62
CA CYS A 51 4.73 21.78 14.64
C CYS A 51 3.33 22.30 15.02
N CYS A 52 2.41 21.40 15.36
CA CYS A 52 1.03 21.75 15.69
C CYS A 52 0.93 22.45 17.06
N ASP A 53 1.81 22.13 18.02
CA ASP A 53 1.90 22.80 19.32
C ASP A 53 2.49 24.22 19.25
N SER A 54 3.06 24.58 18.09
CA SER A 54 3.62 25.92 17.91
C SER A 54 2.54 26.99 17.87
N THR A 55 2.72 28.05 18.64
CA THR A 55 1.81 29.21 18.63
C THR A 55 1.69 29.89 17.25
N TYR A 56 2.66 29.68 16.38
CA TYR A 56 2.64 30.20 15.00
C TYR A 56 1.82 29.32 14.05
N PHE A 57 1.57 28.07 14.40
CA PHE A 57 0.85 27.13 13.53
C PHE A 57 -0.57 27.61 13.23
N THR A 58 -1.29 28.08 14.25
CA THR A 58 -2.64 28.60 14.10
C THR A 58 -2.72 29.99 13.43
N GLN A 59 -1.58 30.67 13.30
CA GLN A 59 -1.47 31.99 12.64
C GLN A 59 -1.16 31.87 11.14
N LEU A 60 -0.90 30.68 10.64
CA LEU A 60 -0.67 30.44 9.22
C LEU A 60 -1.94 30.74 8.42
N ASP A 61 -1.79 31.44 7.29
CA ASP A 61 -2.90 31.72 6.37
C ASP A 61 -3.48 30.44 5.78
N ASP A 62 -4.79 30.26 5.94
CA ASP A 62 -5.49 29.05 5.50
C ASP A 62 -5.51 28.88 3.99
N ASN A 63 -5.48 29.97 3.20
CA ASN A 63 -5.46 29.87 1.75
C ASN A 63 -4.18 29.21 1.22
N HIS A 64 -3.03 29.45 1.90
CA HIS A 64 -1.75 28.90 1.51
C HIS A 64 -1.38 27.63 2.28
N TYR A 65 -1.74 27.53 3.55
CA TYR A 65 -1.26 26.47 4.46
C TYR A 65 -2.36 25.55 4.99
N GLY A 66 -3.63 25.80 4.66
CA GLY A 66 -4.76 25.04 5.20
C GLY A 66 -4.65 23.54 4.95
N LEU A 67 -4.29 23.11 3.73
CA LEU A 67 -4.08 21.69 3.42
C LEU A 67 -2.91 21.11 4.25
N MET A 68 -1.79 21.80 4.33
CA MET A 68 -0.63 21.35 5.12
C MET A 68 -0.99 21.20 6.60
N ARG A 69 -1.77 22.12 7.17
CA ARG A 69 -2.25 22.06 8.55
C ARG A 69 -3.12 20.83 8.77
N ARG A 70 -4.16 20.63 7.96
CA ARG A 70 -5.04 19.45 8.03
C ARG A 70 -4.28 18.13 7.91
N VAL A 71 -3.34 18.04 6.98
CA VAL A 71 -2.50 16.84 6.80
C VAL A 71 -1.68 16.54 8.06
N ARG A 72 -1.10 17.54 8.72
CA ARG A 72 -0.34 17.33 9.96
C ARG A 72 -1.23 16.92 11.12
N GLU A 73 -2.36 17.58 11.29
CA GLU A 73 -3.36 17.25 12.31
C GLU A 73 -3.90 15.83 12.12
N SER A 74 -4.21 15.43 10.87
CA SER A 74 -4.62 14.07 10.54
C SER A 74 -3.55 13.03 10.91
N LYS A 75 -2.27 13.32 10.65
CA LYS A 75 -1.19 12.39 10.99
C LYS A 75 -1.04 12.21 12.51
N ILE A 76 -1.29 13.26 13.32
CA ILE A 76 -1.31 13.15 14.79
C ILE A 76 -2.53 12.33 15.23
N GLN A 77 -3.70 12.62 14.67
CA GLN A 77 -4.93 11.89 14.99
C GLN A 77 -4.80 10.38 14.76
N LEU A 78 -4.13 9.98 13.66
CA LEU A 78 -4.00 8.59 13.24
C LEU A 78 -2.84 7.87 13.92
N PHE A 79 -1.80 8.59 14.35
CA PHE A 79 -0.59 7.97 14.87
C PHE A 79 -0.83 7.26 16.20
N ARG A 80 -0.45 5.98 16.25
CA ARG A 80 -0.35 5.18 17.48
C ARG A 80 0.95 4.39 17.42
N GLU A 81 1.74 4.43 18.49
CA GLU A 81 3.01 3.71 18.52
C GLU A 81 2.81 2.18 18.44
N GLU A 82 1.72 1.69 19.04
CA GLU A 82 1.30 0.29 18.96
C GLU A 82 0.93 -0.18 17.53
N ASN A 83 0.64 0.74 16.61
CA ASN A 83 0.40 0.40 15.22
C ASN A 83 1.69 0.20 14.40
N ILE A 84 2.85 0.65 14.89
CA ILE A 84 4.10 0.52 14.14
C ILE A 84 4.42 -0.94 13.79
N PRO A 85 4.39 -1.92 14.72
CA PRO A 85 4.62 -3.31 14.36
C PRO A 85 3.54 -3.88 13.44
N LEU A 86 2.31 -3.36 13.51
CA LEU A 86 1.24 -3.76 12.61
C LEU A 86 1.48 -3.27 11.17
N PHE A 87 1.99 -2.06 10.98
CA PHE A 87 2.39 -1.56 9.67
C PHE A 87 3.57 -2.35 9.08
N VAL A 88 4.53 -2.76 9.90
CA VAL A 88 5.62 -3.65 9.45
C VAL A 88 5.03 -4.97 8.94
N LYS A 89 4.11 -5.57 9.72
CA LYS A 89 3.45 -6.81 9.32
C LYS A 89 2.59 -6.65 8.06
N GLU A 90 1.88 -5.53 7.93
CA GLU A 90 1.14 -5.19 6.71
C GLU A 90 2.06 -5.15 5.49
N GLN A 91 3.23 -4.51 5.62
CA GLN A 91 4.21 -4.43 4.56
C GLN A 91 4.79 -5.81 4.19
N GLU A 92 5.04 -6.69 5.17
CA GLU A 92 5.47 -8.07 4.92
C GLU A 92 4.44 -8.85 4.09
N LEU A 93 3.15 -8.70 4.40
CA LEU A 93 2.07 -9.33 3.64
C LEU A 93 1.95 -8.76 2.22
N CYS A 94 2.10 -7.45 2.06
CA CYS A 94 2.15 -6.82 0.74
C CYS A 94 3.35 -7.32 -0.07
N THR A 95 4.54 -7.42 0.54
CA THR A 95 5.74 -7.96 -0.10
C THR A 95 5.52 -9.40 -0.56
N LYS A 96 4.90 -10.24 0.27
CA LYS A 96 4.56 -11.62 -0.10
C LYS A 96 3.60 -11.68 -1.29
N TYR A 97 2.61 -10.79 -1.33
CA TYR A 97 1.73 -10.65 -2.50
C TYR A 97 2.51 -10.29 -3.76
N ASP A 98 3.41 -9.30 -3.67
CA ASP A 98 4.22 -8.86 -4.82
C ASP A 98 5.14 -9.97 -5.34
N GLU A 99 5.72 -10.78 -4.45
CA GLU A 99 6.55 -11.94 -4.81
C GLU A 99 5.74 -13.01 -5.55
N ILE A 100 4.56 -13.36 -5.04
CA ILE A 100 3.69 -14.36 -5.68
C ILE A 100 3.25 -13.88 -7.06
N MET A 101 2.83 -12.63 -7.18
CA MET A 101 2.39 -12.05 -8.46
C MET A 101 3.56 -11.87 -9.42
N GLY A 102 4.72 -11.44 -8.94
CA GLY A 102 5.91 -11.21 -9.75
C GLY A 102 6.52 -12.50 -10.32
N SER A 103 6.42 -13.61 -9.58
CA SER A 103 6.89 -14.92 -10.02
C SER A 103 5.86 -15.73 -10.85
N LEU A 104 4.64 -15.20 -11.01
CA LEU A 104 3.57 -15.93 -11.70
C LEU A 104 3.88 -16.07 -13.20
N THR A 105 3.94 -17.32 -13.65
CA THR A 105 4.14 -17.68 -15.05
C THR A 105 2.97 -18.50 -15.57
N VAL A 106 2.86 -18.61 -16.88
CA VAL A 106 1.84 -19.41 -17.57
C VAL A 106 2.45 -20.18 -18.72
N GLU A 107 1.90 -21.35 -19.03
CA GLU A 107 2.23 -22.07 -20.26
C GLU A 107 1.39 -21.54 -21.41
N TRP A 108 2.07 -21.11 -22.49
CA TRP A 108 1.43 -20.67 -23.72
C TRP A 108 2.15 -21.24 -24.92
N GLU A 109 1.42 -22.07 -25.70
CA GLU A 109 1.93 -22.72 -26.91
C GLU A 109 3.18 -23.60 -26.70
N GLY A 110 3.26 -24.23 -25.50
CA GLY A 110 4.39 -25.09 -25.14
C GLY A 110 5.59 -24.35 -24.55
N GLU A 111 5.48 -23.05 -24.33
CA GLU A 111 6.51 -22.23 -23.70
C GLU A 111 6.00 -21.60 -22.41
N GLU A 112 6.88 -21.50 -21.41
CA GLU A 112 6.61 -20.72 -20.19
C GLU A 112 6.75 -19.23 -20.49
N LYS A 113 5.72 -18.46 -20.15
CA LYS A 113 5.67 -17.01 -20.36
C LYS A 113 5.35 -16.28 -19.05
N PRO A 114 5.89 -15.07 -18.84
CA PRO A 114 5.52 -14.25 -17.70
C PRO A 114 4.06 -13.80 -17.80
N PHE A 115 3.42 -13.59 -16.64
CA PHE A 115 2.00 -13.26 -16.58
C PHE A 115 1.61 -12.01 -17.41
N PRO A 116 2.39 -10.90 -17.45
CA PRO A 116 2.06 -9.73 -18.28
C PRO A 116 1.98 -10.05 -19.79
N PHE A 117 2.66 -11.10 -20.27
CA PHE A 117 2.53 -11.54 -21.65
C PHE A 117 1.10 -12.02 -21.96
N ILE A 118 0.50 -12.81 -21.07
CA ILE A 118 -0.89 -13.27 -21.24
C ILE A 118 -1.88 -12.10 -21.19
N GLU A 119 -1.66 -11.14 -20.31
CA GLU A 119 -2.51 -9.95 -20.22
C GLU A 119 -2.50 -9.16 -21.54
N SER A 120 -1.35 -9.02 -22.20
CA SER A 120 -1.25 -8.33 -23.49
C SER A 120 -2.06 -9.00 -24.61
N LEU A 121 -2.31 -10.31 -24.51
CA LEU A 121 -3.12 -11.04 -25.49
C LEU A 121 -4.63 -10.84 -25.34
N LEU A 122 -5.08 -10.22 -24.25
CA LEU A 122 -6.51 -9.86 -24.08
C LEU A 122 -6.97 -8.77 -25.05
N ASP A 123 -6.03 -8.01 -25.61
CA ASP A 123 -6.28 -6.98 -26.63
C ASP A 123 -6.05 -7.48 -28.08
N HIS A 124 -5.75 -8.79 -28.25
CA HIS A 124 -5.48 -9.36 -29.56
C HIS A 124 -6.70 -9.26 -30.48
N LEU A 125 -6.49 -9.00 -31.79
CA LEU A 125 -7.58 -8.83 -32.78
C LEU A 125 -8.44 -10.09 -32.92
N ASP A 126 -7.83 -11.27 -32.88
CA ASP A 126 -8.54 -12.55 -32.93
C ASP A 126 -9.21 -12.87 -31.59
N ARG A 127 -10.54 -13.03 -31.62
CA ARG A 127 -11.35 -13.38 -30.44
C ARG A 127 -10.97 -14.76 -29.85
N ALA A 128 -10.56 -15.71 -30.68
CA ALA A 128 -10.18 -17.04 -30.20
C ALA A 128 -8.90 -16.97 -29.34
N VAL A 129 -7.95 -16.12 -29.74
CA VAL A 129 -6.73 -15.84 -28.94
C VAL A 129 -7.09 -15.18 -27.61
N ARG A 130 -7.92 -14.11 -27.62
CA ARG A 130 -8.37 -13.46 -26.38
C ARG A 130 -9.06 -14.45 -25.43
N LYS A 131 -9.95 -15.29 -25.95
CA LYS A 131 -10.65 -16.29 -25.14
C LYS A 131 -9.69 -17.30 -24.52
N LYS A 132 -8.72 -17.81 -25.29
CA LYS A 132 -7.68 -18.74 -24.80
C LYS A 132 -6.84 -18.05 -23.71
N ALA A 133 -6.36 -16.83 -23.98
CA ALA A 133 -5.59 -16.04 -23.02
C ALA A 133 -6.36 -15.83 -21.71
N TYR A 134 -7.63 -15.44 -21.76
CA TYR A 134 -8.48 -15.27 -20.58
C TYR A 134 -8.58 -16.56 -19.74
N HIS A 135 -8.82 -17.70 -20.39
CA HIS A 135 -8.91 -18.96 -19.64
C HIS A 135 -7.57 -19.38 -19.02
N THR A 136 -6.46 -19.16 -19.72
CA THR A 136 -5.11 -19.42 -19.19
C THR A 136 -4.82 -18.53 -17.98
N MET A 137 -5.10 -17.23 -18.09
CA MET A 137 -4.99 -16.25 -17.01
C MET A 137 -5.81 -16.66 -15.79
N MET A 138 -7.10 -16.98 -15.99
CA MET A 138 -8.00 -17.41 -14.90
C MET A 138 -7.55 -18.72 -14.25
N SER A 139 -6.95 -19.63 -15.02
CA SER A 139 -6.39 -20.87 -14.47
C SER A 139 -5.19 -20.60 -13.56
N ALA A 140 -4.28 -19.71 -13.98
CA ALA A 140 -3.14 -19.30 -13.16
C ALA A 140 -3.59 -18.64 -11.84
N HIS A 141 -4.53 -17.69 -11.90
CA HIS A 141 -5.10 -17.06 -10.70
C HIS A 141 -5.73 -18.07 -9.73
N ARG A 142 -6.40 -19.12 -10.24
CA ARG A 142 -6.98 -20.16 -9.38
C ARG A 142 -5.92 -20.97 -8.63
N GLN A 143 -4.73 -21.13 -9.20
CA GLN A 143 -3.64 -21.87 -8.54
C GLN A 143 -3.10 -21.11 -7.33
N ILE A 144 -2.97 -19.79 -7.43
CA ILE A 144 -2.48 -18.93 -6.34
C ILE A 144 -3.58 -18.47 -5.38
N LYS A 145 -4.87 -18.73 -5.70
CA LYS A 145 -6.01 -18.26 -4.92
C LYS A 145 -5.92 -18.57 -3.42
N PRO A 146 -5.53 -19.78 -2.96
CA PRO A 146 -5.45 -20.06 -1.52
C PRO A 146 -4.46 -19.16 -0.79
N ASP A 147 -3.32 -18.85 -1.40
CA ASP A 147 -2.32 -17.96 -0.83
C ASP A 147 -2.83 -16.51 -0.80
N MET A 148 -3.51 -16.08 -1.86
CA MET A 148 -4.13 -14.75 -1.93
C MET A 148 -5.24 -14.57 -0.90
N ASP A 149 -6.10 -15.56 -0.74
CA ASP A 149 -7.16 -15.55 0.27
C ASP A 149 -6.56 -15.45 1.68
N ALA A 150 -5.53 -16.23 1.99
CA ALA A 150 -4.86 -16.18 3.29
C ALA A 150 -4.22 -14.80 3.59
N ILE A 151 -3.55 -14.20 2.61
CA ILE A 151 -2.98 -12.84 2.72
C ILE A 151 -4.10 -11.83 2.95
N MET A 152 -5.19 -11.91 2.19
CA MET A 152 -6.30 -10.97 2.31
C MET A 152 -6.99 -11.07 3.68
N ASP A 153 -7.25 -12.28 4.17
CA ASP A 153 -7.87 -12.50 5.48
C ASP A 153 -7.01 -11.90 6.61
N GLU A 154 -5.68 -12.12 6.56
CA GLU A 154 -4.76 -11.55 7.54
C GLU A 154 -4.70 -10.03 7.44
N LEU A 155 -4.67 -9.45 6.22
CA LEU A 155 -4.71 -8.00 5.99
C LEU A 155 -5.99 -7.36 6.52
N ILE A 156 -7.15 -7.99 6.34
CA ILE A 156 -8.44 -7.46 6.85
C ILE A 156 -8.40 -7.36 8.37
N GLN A 157 -7.95 -8.41 9.06
CA GLN A 157 -7.86 -8.42 10.52
C GLN A 157 -6.86 -7.38 11.03
N LEU A 158 -5.68 -7.32 10.41
CA LEU A 158 -4.62 -6.39 10.77
C LEU A 158 -5.05 -4.94 10.59
N ARG A 159 -5.64 -4.60 9.46
CA ARG A 159 -6.14 -3.25 9.13
C ARG A 159 -7.27 -2.83 10.06
N HIS A 160 -8.16 -3.76 10.41
CA HIS A 160 -9.20 -3.49 11.41
C HIS A 160 -8.58 -3.15 12.76
N GLN A 161 -7.58 -3.91 13.23
CA GLN A 161 -6.89 -3.63 14.48
C GLN A 161 -6.17 -2.27 14.46
N ILE A 162 -5.53 -1.90 13.34
CA ILE A 162 -4.91 -0.57 13.16
C ILE A 162 -5.93 0.54 13.36
N ALA A 163 -7.12 0.39 12.81
CA ALA A 163 -8.19 1.37 12.96
C ALA A 163 -8.70 1.46 14.41
N LEU A 164 -8.94 0.31 15.07
CA LEU A 164 -9.37 0.27 16.46
C LEU A 164 -8.36 0.95 17.40
N ASN A 165 -7.07 0.67 17.24
CA ASN A 165 -6.01 1.31 18.04
C ASN A 165 -6.02 2.84 17.85
N ALA A 166 -6.35 3.33 16.68
CA ALA A 166 -6.45 4.76 16.39
C ALA A 166 -7.79 5.40 16.85
N GLY A 167 -8.71 4.60 17.43
CA GLY A 167 -10.00 5.07 17.95
C GLY A 167 -11.12 5.11 16.91
N PHE A 168 -10.97 4.41 15.79
CA PHE A 168 -12.01 4.28 14.74
C PHE A 168 -12.77 2.97 14.88
N GLU A 169 -14.06 2.97 14.56
CA GLU A 169 -14.88 1.76 14.59
C GLU A 169 -14.53 0.77 13.47
N ASN A 170 -13.97 1.28 12.35
CA ASN A 170 -13.64 0.47 11.18
C ASN A 170 -12.51 1.10 10.36
N TYR A 171 -11.91 0.28 9.48
CA TYR A 171 -10.76 0.70 8.66
C TYR A 171 -11.13 1.71 7.55
N ARG A 172 -12.38 1.72 7.07
CA ARG A 172 -12.85 2.70 6.08
C ARG A 172 -12.73 4.12 6.62
N ASP A 173 -13.25 4.37 7.82
CA ASP A 173 -13.28 5.70 8.44
C ASP A 173 -11.84 6.17 8.77
N TYR A 174 -10.98 5.26 9.24
CA TYR A 174 -9.55 5.50 9.38
C TYR A 174 -8.93 5.96 8.06
N MET A 175 -9.20 5.24 6.95
CA MET A 175 -8.64 5.53 5.64
C MET A 175 -9.20 6.81 5.00
N PHE A 176 -10.41 7.25 5.35
CA PHE A 176 -10.92 8.55 4.91
C PHE A 176 -10.04 9.69 5.42
N ILE A 177 -9.64 9.62 6.70
CA ILE A 177 -8.70 10.60 7.29
C ILE A 177 -7.30 10.44 6.70
N GLU A 178 -6.77 9.20 6.60
CA GLU A 178 -5.44 8.93 6.05
C GLU A 178 -5.28 9.46 4.60
N LYS A 179 -6.32 9.32 3.78
CA LYS A 179 -6.34 9.79 2.40
C LYS A 179 -6.73 11.28 2.25
N ASN A 180 -6.93 11.97 3.38
CA ASN A 180 -7.36 13.38 3.41
C ASN A 180 -8.59 13.63 2.51
N ARG A 181 -9.59 12.74 2.56
CA ARG A 181 -10.81 12.88 1.77
C ARG A 181 -11.69 13.96 2.35
N GLU A 182 -12.09 14.93 1.53
CA GLU A 182 -12.92 16.08 1.94
C GLU A 182 -14.42 15.85 1.65
N TYR A 183 -14.77 14.77 0.94
CA TYR A 183 -16.15 14.33 0.74
C TYR A 183 -16.55 13.29 1.80
N SER A 184 -17.84 13.17 2.06
CA SER A 184 -18.38 12.25 3.06
C SER A 184 -18.56 10.82 2.52
N ILE A 185 -18.71 9.86 3.43
CA ILE A 185 -19.08 8.48 3.07
C ILE A 185 -20.46 8.45 2.41
N GLN A 186 -21.39 9.35 2.82
CA GLN A 186 -22.70 9.45 2.20
C GLN A 186 -22.61 9.88 0.74
N ASP A 187 -21.71 10.81 0.40
CA ASP A 187 -21.48 11.20 -0.99
C ASP A 187 -21.06 9.99 -1.86
N CYS A 188 -20.31 9.03 -1.30
CA CYS A 188 -19.96 7.80 -2.01
C CYS A 188 -21.20 6.93 -2.25
N TYR A 189 -22.08 6.79 -1.27
CA TYR A 189 -23.32 6.03 -1.44
C TYR A 189 -24.24 6.67 -2.47
N ASP A 190 -24.43 7.97 -2.36
CA ASP A 190 -25.26 8.74 -3.30
C ASP A 190 -24.73 8.64 -4.75
N PHE A 191 -23.40 8.60 -4.93
CA PHE A 191 -22.76 8.37 -6.24
C PHE A 191 -23.06 6.97 -6.80
N HIS A 192 -23.13 5.95 -5.96
CA HIS A 192 -23.39 4.57 -6.39
C HIS A 192 -24.88 4.29 -6.66
N GLU A 193 -25.78 5.08 -6.06
CA GLU A 193 -27.23 4.94 -6.26
C GLU A 193 -27.74 5.69 -7.49
N ASN A 194 -26.98 6.64 -8.07
CA ASN A 194 -27.32 7.42 -9.26
C ASN A 194 -26.66 6.87 -10.54
#